data_36e954d164a82070d5a660b98f7533c8
#
_entry.id   36e954d164a82070d5a660b98f7533c8
#
_cell.length_a   1.000
_cell.length_b   1.000
_cell.length_c   1.000
_cell.angle_alpha   90.00
_cell.angle_beta   90.00
_cell.angle_gamma   90.00
#
_symmetry.space_group_name_H-M   'P 1'
#
loop_
_entity.id
_entity.type
_entity.pdbx_description
1 polymer ?
#
loop_
_entity_poly.entity_id
_entity_poly.type
_entity_poly.pdbx_seq_one_letter_code
_entity_poly.pdbx_strand_id
1 'polypeptide(L)'
;MLRVNKSFLLAALALVGCAHDPMAKPKGPVTPSAFSQAGAVADAKWAEAFGDSALLELIAQARKNSPDLAIARARQREAVALLNVANAGDQPAVSVGAGLESSRISLETGRVPLGVGIPRRTDVGAAGVKASWELDLWGREAAKTKAAEADSRAAKFTTEQADLALSAEVARLWFAVRGAREQLGYLEAEFATRLREMEIIEQTVVAGLLDSDPLSSARLAAAQAKVDEGLGRRRLAAAENALRALIGYTPGVQLPEAKGSAAMPTFGAGVPSELLLRRPDLAAAAVRIDAALAREGAAIADFYPSVTLNGQAGWQADPASRVGRGSSSFWSLTPSVDLPIFDAGRREANLEITRARIDGSGAEWTKAVLGAFREVEDALADLRELATQEELTARVLAAVRVRLTNAEARRKAGLATENEILIARRDEASAARTLSMVVWERRQVAVRLAAATGGGWSAE
;
A
#
# COMPACT_ATOMS: atom_id res chain seq x y z
N MET A 1 -51.31 -34.78 -8.64
CA MET A 1 -50.07 -35.57 -8.34
C MET A 1 -49.33 -35.77 -9.63
N LEU A 2 -48.34 -34.90 -9.95
CA LEU A 2 -47.46 -35.11 -11.09
C LEU A 2 -46.43 -36.19 -10.67
N ARG A 3 -46.49 -37.36 -11.32
CA ARG A 3 -45.43 -38.37 -11.24
C ARG A 3 -44.23 -37.84 -12.05
N VAL A 4 -43.24 -37.21 -11.38
CA VAL A 4 -41.97 -36.90 -11.97
C VAL A 4 -41.29 -38.23 -12.32
N ASN A 5 -41.10 -38.47 -13.64
CA ASN A 5 -40.55 -39.71 -14.16
C ASN A 5 -39.07 -39.80 -13.74
N LYS A 6 -38.70 -40.78 -12.89
CA LYS A 6 -37.32 -40.99 -12.38
C LYS A 6 -36.28 -41.05 -13.50
N SER A 7 -36.68 -41.41 -14.70
CA SER A 7 -35.83 -41.47 -15.88
C SER A 7 -35.33 -40.10 -16.38
N PHE A 8 -36.05 -38.99 -16.10
CA PHE A 8 -35.59 -37.64 -16.43
C PHE A 8 -34.49 -37.12 -15.49
N LEU A 9 -34.54 -37.49 -14.22
CA LEU A 9 -33.50 -37.16 -13.23
C LEU A 9 -32.20 -37.92 -13.48
N LEU A 10 -32.28 -39.18 -13.94
CA LEU A 10 -31.10 -40.00 -14.29
C LEU A 10 -30.42 -39.56 -15.60
N ALA A 11 -31.16 -39.06 -16.55
CA ALA A 11 -30.60 -38.51 -17.79
C ALA A 11 -29.84 -37.20 -17.58
N ALA A 12 -30.27 -36.37 -16.65
CA ALA A 12 -29.59 -35.12 -16.29
C ALA A 12 -28.26 -35.37 -15.55
N LEU A 13 -28.13 -36.47 -14.77
CA LEU A 13 -26.89 -36.85 -14.10
C LEU A 13 -25.83 -37.48 -15.04
N ALA A 14 -26.24 -38.04 -16.18
CA ALA A 14 -25.31 -38.68 -17.12
C ALA A 14 -24.60 -37.72 -18.08
N LEU A 15 -24.95 -36.42 -18.08
CA LEU A 15 -24.34 -35.38 -18.90
C LEU A 15 -23.20 -34.63 -18.23
N VAL A 16 -22.74 -35.05 -17.04
CA VAL A 16 -21.58 -34.50 -16.32
C VAL A 16 -20.26 -34.99 -16.95
N GLY A 17 -20.09 -34.76 -18.24
CA GLY A 17 -18.98 -35.34 -19.01
C GLY A 17 -17.76 -34.43 -19.23
N CYS A 18 -17.68 -33.24 -18.66
CA CYS A 18 -16.50 -32.39 -18.72
C CYS A 18 -16.21 -31.83 -17.33
N ALA A 19 -15.71 -32.66 -16.44
CA ALA A 19 -15.16 -32.18 -15.18
C ALA A 19 -13.88 -31.40 -15.49
N HIS A 20 -13.89 -30.08 -15.25
CA HIS A 20 -12.70 -29.26 -15.31
C HIS A 20 -11.97 -29.42 -13.97
N ASP A 21 -10.73 -29.92 -14.02
CA ASP A 21 -9.90 -29.99 -12.82
C ASP A 21 -9.46 -28.59 -12.40
N PRO A 22 -9.55 -28.25 -11.11
CA PRO A 22 -9.09 -26.97 -10.59
C PRO A 22 -7.56 -26.85 -10.70
N MET A 23 -7.06 -25.65 -10.94
CA MET A 23 -5.63 -25.38 -10.97
C MET A 23 -4.99 -25.59 -9.59
N ALA A 24 -3.77 -26.10 -9.60
CA ALA A 24 -2.94 -26.15 -8.39
C ALA A 24 -2.44 -24.74 -8.04
N LYS A 25 -2.26 -24.50 -6.74
CA LYS A 25 -1.68 -23.24 -6.25
C LYS A 25 -0.28 -23.06 -6.84
N PRO A 26 0.04 -21.90 -7.45
CA PRO A 26 1.37 -21.61 -7.98
C PRO A 26 2.47 -21.80 -6.93
N LYS A 27 3.58 -22.40 -7.33
CA LYS A 27 4.75 -22.57 -6.45
C LYS A 27 5.53 -21.27 -6.40
N GLY A 28 6.02 -20.93 -5.21
CA GLY A 28 6.88 -19.76 -5.02
C GLY A 28 8.31 -19.98 -5.52
N PRO A 29 9.10 -18.90 -5.58
CA PRO A 29 10.52 -19.00 -5.92
C PRO A 29 11.29 -19.78 -4.86
N VAL A 30 12.44 -20.30 -5.26
CA VAL A 30 13.38 -20.93 -4.31
C VAL A 30 13.87 -19.87 -3.33
N THR A 31 13.69 -20.10 -2.04
CA THR A 31 14.18 -19.23 -0.99
C THR A 31 15.66 -19.54 -0.69
N PRO A 32 16.54 -18.54 -0.59
CA PRO A 32 17.92 -18.77 -0.15
C PRO A 32 17.95 -19.32 1.29
N SER A 33 19.01 -20.04 1.65
CA SER A 33 19.17 -20.61 2.98
C SER A 33 19.48 -19.57 4.07
N ALA A 34 20.15 -18.48 3.71
CA ALA A 34 20.53 -17.38 4.61
C ALA A 34 20.67 -16.07 3.85
N PHE A 35 20.54 -14.95 4.55
CA PHE A 35 20.96 -13.63 4.10
C PHE A 35 22.47 -13.44 4.29
N SER A 36 23.06 -12.43 3.64
CA SER A 36 24.48 -12.10 3.73
C SER A 36 24.95 -11.73 5.16
N GLN A 37 24.02 -11.32 6.02
CA GLN A 37 24.22 -11.09 7.46
C GLN A 37 23.07 -11.70 8.27
N ALA A 38 23.42 -12.56 9.21
CA ALA A 38 22.49 -13.04 10.24
C ALA A 38 22.33 -11.99 11.36
N GLY A 39 21.22 -12.03 12.08
CA GLY A 39 20.99 -11.17 13.24
C GLY A 39 19.52 -11.11 13.64
N ALA A 40 19.21 -10.53 14.79
CA ALA A 40 17.85 -10.36 15.27
C ALA A 40 17.09 -9.37 14.38
N VAL A 41 15.89 -9.76 13.96
CA VAL A 41 14.99 -8.93 13.14
C VAL A 41 14.43 -7.80 13.99
N ALA A 42 14.13 -6.66 13.35
CA ALA A 42 13.39 -5.59 14.00
C ALA A 42 12.03 -6.08 14.52
N ASP A 43 11.68 -5.69 15.73
CA ASP A 43 10.38 -5.98 16.35
C ASP A 43 9.34 -4.88 16.07
N ALA A 44 8.13 -5.05 16.60
CA ALA A 44 7.04 -4.07 16.42
C ALA A 44 7.37 -2.69 17.02
N LYS A 45 8.40 -2.58 17.86
CA LYS A 45 8.88 -1.36 18.49
C LYS A 45 10.16 -0.82 17.86
N TRP A 46 10.48 -1.23 16.64
CA TRP A 46 11.71 -0.85 15.94
C TRP A 46 12.00 0.67 15.99
N ALA A 47 10.97 1.52 15.99
CA ALA A 47 11.14 2.97 16.06
C ALA A 47 11.61 3.44 17.45
N GLU A 48 11.24 2.74 18.54
CA GLU A 48 11.69 3.02 19.90
C GLU A 48 13.20 2.78 20.06
N ALA A 49 13.76 1.83 19.30
CA ALA A 49 15.19 1.50 19.34
C ALA A 49 16.10 2.67 18.94
N PHE A 50 15.59 3.67 18.22
CA PHE A 50 16.33 4.90 17.92
C PHE A 50 16.41 5.89 19.12
N GLY A 51 15.62 5.69 20.19
CA GLY A 51 15.65 6.55 21.38
C GLY A 51 15.15 7.99 21.15
N ASP A 52 14.40 8.22 20.07
CA ASP A 52 13.93 9.56 19.66
C ASP A 52 12.42 9.69 19.92
N SER A 53 12.05 10.38 21.01
CA SER A 53 10.65 10.58 21.36
C SER A 53 9.87 11.41 20.37
N ALA A 54 10.53 12.36 19.68
CA ALA A 54 9.90 13.17 18.65
C ALA A 54 9.54 12.33 17.41
N LEU A 55 10.36 11.33 17.07
CA LEU A 55 10.05 10.35 16.00
C LEU A 55 8.77 9.59 16.34
N LEU A 56 8.63 9.10 17.57
CA LEU A 56 7.44 8.34 17.98
C LEU A 56 6.17 9.19 17.94
N GLU A 57 6.28 10.45 18.37
CA GLU A 57 5.18 11.41 18.27
C GLU A 57 4.76 11.64 16.80
N LEU A 58 5.73 11.85 15.91
CA LEU A 58 5.47 12.06 14.48
C LEU A 58 4.81 10.83 13.82
N ILE A 59 5.26 9.62 14.17
CA ILE A 59 4.61 8.39 13.69
C ILE A 59 3.16 8.29 14.18
N ALA A 60 2.92 8.59 15.46
CA ALA A 60 1.57 8.57 16.01
C ALA A 60 0.65 9.59 15.34
N GLN A 61 1.16 10.79 15.06
CA GLN A 61 0.41 11.83 14.33
C GLN A 61 0.14 11.42 12.87
N ALA A 62 1.13 10.84 12.18
CA ALA A 62 0.95 10.33 10.83
C ALA A 62 -0.15 9.26 10.76
N ARG A 63 -0.15 8.29 11.68
CA ARG A 63 -1.18 7.26 11.78
C ARG A 63 -2.59 7.80 11.97
N LYS A 64 -2.71 8.96 12.62
CA LYS A 64 -3.99 9.63 12.87
C LYS A 64 -4.44 10.47 11.68
N ASN A 65 -3.53 11.16 11.02
CA ASN A 65 -3.86 12.25 10.11
C ASN A 65 -3.53 11.95 8.63
N SER A 66 -2.73 10.91 8.33
CA SER A 66 -2.30 10.64 6.94
C SER A 66 -3.48 10.32 6.03
N PRO A 67 -3.65 11.06 4.92
CA PRO A 67 -4.66 10.76 3.91
C PRO A 67 -4.45 9.39 3.26
N ASP A 68 -3.20 8.97 3.04
CA ASP A 68 -2.88 7.69 2.39
C ASP A 68 -3.35 6.51 3.25
N LEU A 69 -3.12 6.57 4.57
CA LEU A 69 -3.62 5.55 5.47
C LEU A 69 -5.14 5.58 5.59
N ALA A 70 -5.77 6.76 5.52
CA ALA A 70 -7.23 6.89 5.48
C ALA A 70 -7.82 6.24 4.21
N ILE A 71 -7.16 6.41 3.05
CA ILE A 71 -7.54 5.73 1.79
C ILE A 71 -7.41 4.21 1.93
N ALA A 72 -6.30 3.70 2.49
CA ALA A 72 -6.11 2.27 2.70
C ALA A 72 -7.21 1.68 3.60
N ARG A 73 -7.53 2.34 4.72
CA ARG A 73 -8.63 1.95 5.61
C ARG A 73 -10.01 2.01 4.95
N ALA A 74 -10.25 2.98 4.07
CA ALA A 74 -11.49 3.06 3.30
C ALA A 74 -11.63 1.87 2.35
N ARG A 75 -10.57 1.50 1.62
CA ARG A 75 -10.53 0.32 0.74
C ARG A 75 -10.71 -0.98 1.51
N GLN A 76 -10.17 -1.08 2.73
CA GLN A 76 -10.42 -2.25 3.59
C GLN A 76 -11.90 -2.35 3.97
N ARG A 77 -12.56 -1.24 4.36
CA ARG A 77 -14.01 -1.23 4.63
C ARG A 77 -14.83 -1.59 3.39
N GLU A 78 -14.43 -1.11 2.22
CA GLU A 78 -15.05 -1.48 0.94
C GLU A 78 -14.96 -2.99 0.69
N ALA A 79 -13.78 -3.60 0.89
CA ALA A 79 -13.61 -5.04 0.73
C ALA A 79 -14.47 -5.86 1.71
N VAL A 80 -14.62 -5.40 2.96
CA VAL A 80 -15.55 -6.02 3.93
C VAL A 80 -17.00 -5.87 3.48
N ALA A 81 -17.39 -4.73 2.93
CA ALA A 81 -18.74 -4.53 2.40
C ALA A 81 -19.01 -5.44 1.17
N LEU A 82 -18.02 -5.61 0.29
CA LEU A 82 -18.10 -6.54 -0.85
C LEU A 82 -18.24 -8.01 -0.39
N LEU A 83 -17.56 -8.39 0.69
CA LEU A 83 -17.77 -9.71 1.32
C LEU A 83 -19.21 -9.88 1.79
N ASN A 84 -19.82 -8.85 2.42
CA ASN A 84 -21.21 -8.91 2.84
C ASN A 84 -22.17 -9.01 1.64
N VAL A 85 -21.85 -8.37 0.51
CA VAL A 85 -22.61 -8.52 -0.74
C VAL A 85 -22.49 -9.96 -1.28
N ALA A 86 -21.29 -10.56 -1.25
CA ALA A 86 -21.10 -11.95 -1.67
C ALA A 86 -21.89 -12.93 -0.78
N ASN A 87 -21.83 -12.74 0.54
CA ASN A 87 -22.61 -13.54 1.50
C ASN A 87 -24.14 -13.45 1.27
N ALA A 88 -24.62 -12.29 0.80
CA ALA A 88 -26.04 -12.11 0.48
C ALA A 88 -26.47 -12.90 -0.78
N GLY A 89 -25.53 -13.27 -1.65
CA GLY A 89 -25.80 -14.04 -2.86
C GLY A 89 -26.32 -15.46 -2.60
N ASP A 90 -25.96 -16.05 -1.45
CA ASP A 90 -26.45 -17.37 -1.01
C ASP A 90 -27.80 -17.28 -0.24
N GLN A 91 -28.40 -16.11 -0.12
CA GLN A 91 -29.63 -15.89 0.63
C GLN A 91 -30.81 -15.59 -0.32
N PRO A 92 -32.05 -15.94 0.07
CA PRO A 92 -33.22 -15.58 -0.72
C PRO A 92 -33.42 -14.06 -0.78
N ALA A 93 -33.57 -13.53 -1.99
CA ALA A 93 -33.94 -12.13 -2.21
C ALA A 93 -35.48 -11.99 -2.14
N VAL A 94 -35.96 -11.12 -1.26
CA VAL A 94 -37.39 -10.85 -1.08
C VAL A 94 -37.67 -9.41 -1.47
N SER A 95 -38.67 -9.20 -2.31
CA SER A 95 -39.14 -7.87 -2.74
C SER A 95 -40.66 -7.73 -2.65
N VAL A 96 -41.11 -6.52 -2.40
CA VAL A 96 -42.52 -6.14 -2.49
C VAL A 96 -42.70 -5.23 -3.68
N GLY A 97 -43.72 -5.49 -4.49
CA GLY A 97 -44.00 -4.68 -5.67
C GLY A 97 -45.48 -4.49 -5.85
N ALA A 98 -45.87 -3.34 -6.40
CA ALA A 98 -47.20 -3.05 -6.89
C ALA A 98 -47.10 -2.42 -8.29
N GLY A 99 -48.00 -2.75 -9.17
CA GLY A 99 -48.01 -2.25 -10.53
C GLY A 99 -49.42 -2.17 -11.11
N LEU A 100 -49.62 -1.23 -12.03
CA LEU A 100 -50.79 -1.11 -12.86
C LEU A 100 -50.34 -1.23 -14.32
N GLU A 101 -50.97 -2.13 -15.04
CA GLU A 101 -50.77 -2.30 -16.47
C GLU A 101 -52.07 -2.03 -17.21
N SER A 102 -52.07 -1.03 -18.09
CA SER A 102 -53.19 -0.78 -19.00
C SER A 102 -52.74 -1.15 -20.41
N SER A 103 -53.38 -2.13 -20.98
CA SER A 103 -53.06 -2.62 -22.32
C SER A 103 -54.26 -2.66 -23.21
N ARG A 104 -54.07 -2.46 -24.54
CA ARG A 104 -55.09 -2.60 -25.57
C ARG A 104 -54.56 -3.51 -26.68
N ILE A 105 -55.28 -4.59 -26.91
CA ILE A 105 -54.94 -5.56 -27.95
C ILE A 105 -55.30 -5.00 -29.31
N SER A 106 -54.37 -5.02 -30.26
CA SER A 106 -54.61 -4.72 -31.67
C SER A 106 -55.36 -5.89 -32.34
N LEU A 107 -56.43 -5.60 -33.02
CA LEU A 107 -57.14 -6.63 -33.83
C LEU A 107 -56.44 -6.97 -35.11
N GLU A 108 -55.50 -6.14 -35.58
CA GLU A 108 -54.74 -6.33 -36.83
C GLU A 108 -53.60 -7.37 -36.67
N THR A 109 -53.34 -7.83 -35.46
CA THR A 109 -52.25 -8.81 -35.23
C THR A 109 -52.65 -10.27 -35.46
N GLY A 110 -53.91 -10.55 -35.82
CA GLY A 110 -54.38 -11.89 -36.10
C GLY A 110 -54.41 -12.88 -34.92
N ARG A 111 -54.08 -12.42 -33.71
CA ARG A 111 -53.95 -13.29 -32.51
C ARG A 111 -55.27 -13.47 -31.75
N VAL A 112 -56.31 -12.79 -32.14
CA VAL A 112 -57.65 -12.90 -31.50
C VAL A 112 -58.55 -13.71 -32.43
N PRO A 113 -58.99 -14.93 -32.04
CA PRO A 113 -59.95 -15.68 -32.81
C PRO A 113 -61.27 -14.90 -32.97
N LEU A 114 -61.81 -14.86 -34.20
CA LEU A 114 -63.08 -14.22 -34.45
C LEU A 114 -64.19 -14.96 -33.67
N GLY A 115 -65.01 -14.20 -32.88
CA GLY A 115 -66.10 -14.74 -32.12
C GLY A 115 -65.83 -14.96 -30.61
N VAL A 116 -64.64 -14.73 -30.12
CA VAL A 116 -64.34 -14.76 -28.68
C VAL A 116 -64.44 -13.35 -28.12
N GLY A 117 -65.33 -13.10 -27.15
CA GLY A 117 -65.55 -11.81 -26.51
C GLY A 117 -64.42 -11.40 -25.54
N ILE A 118 -63.19 -11.30 -26.07
CA ILE A 118 -62.06 -10.85 -25.26
C ILE A 118 -62.11 -9.32 -25.12
N PRO A 119 -62.04 -8.75 -23.90
CA PRO A 119 -61.97 -7.30 -23.70
C PRO A 119 -60.75 -6.75 -24.46
N ARG A 120 -60.96 -5.75 -25.33
CA ARG A 120 -59.89 -5.07 -26.08
C ARG A 120 -58.96 -4.27 -25.20
N ARG A 121 -59.40 -3.88 -24.03
CA ARG A 121 -58.65 -3.16 -23.03
C ARG A 121 -58.69 -3.95 -21.74
N THR A 122 -57.51 -4.10 -21.14
CA THR A 122 -57.33 -4.69 -19.82
C THR A 122 -56.59 -3.70 -18.95
N ASP A 123 -57.06 -3.48 -17.73
CA ASP A 123 -56.48 -2.62 -16.71
C ASP A 123 -56.12 -3.49 -15.48
N VAL A 124 -55.03 -4.21 -15.58
CA VAL A 124 -54.58 -5.18 -14.57
C VAL A 124 -53.82 -4.45 -13.46
N GLY A 125 -54.27 -4.61 -12.24
CA GLY A 125 -53.53 -4.24 -11.03
C GLY A 125 -52.91 -5.46 -10.39
N ALA A 126 -51.70 -5.34 -9.90
CA ALA A 126 -51.05 -6.36 -9.09
C ALA A 126 -50.33 -5.75 -7.89
N ALA A 127 -50.36 -6.43 -6.77
CA ALA A 127 -49.57 -6.11 -5.58
C ALA A 127 -49.20 -7.41 -4.87
N GLY A 128 -47.95 -7.56 -4.48
CA GLY A 128 -47.53 -8.80 -3.84
C GLY A 128 -46.06 -8.82 -3.44
N VAL A 129 -45.67 -9.95 -2.86
CA VAL A 129 -44.30 -10.28 -2.44
C VAL A 129 -43.72 -11.27 -3.45
N LYS A 130 -42.50 -11.07 -3.83
CA LYS A 130 -41.70 -12.01 -4.65
C LYS A 130 -40.48 -12.43 -3.87
N ALA A 131 -40.14 -13.70 -3.92
CA ALA A 131 -38.92 -14.26 -3.38
C ALA A 131 -38.21 -15.03 -4.49
N SER A 132 -36.89 -14.86 -4.60
CA SER A 132 -36.06 -15.63 -5.52
C SER A 132 -34.84 -16.12 -4.79
N TRP A 133 -34.50 -17.38 -4.94
CA TRP A 133 -33.34 -18.00 -4.33
C TRP A 133 -32.70 -18.99 -5.30
N GLU A 134 -31.40 -18.84 -5.52
CA GLU A 134 -30.60 -19.83 -6.21
C GLU A 134 -30.01 -20.80 -5.19
N LEU A 135 -30.27 -22.09 -5.38
CA LEU A 135 -29.72 -23.16 -4.54
C LEU A 135 -28.29 -23.46 -4.95
N ASP A 136 -27.33 -23.18 -4.10
CA ASP A 136 -25.90 -23.39 -4.39
C ASP A 136 -25.50 -24.88 -4.26
N LEU A 137 -25.95 -25.69 -5.22
CA LEU A 137 -25.69 -27.13 -5.22
C LEU A 137 -24.25 -27.48 -5.65
N TRP A 138 -23.60 -26.59 -6.39
CA TRP A 138 -22.28 -26.82 -6.98
C TRP A 138 -21.18 -25.92 -6.38
N GLY A 139 -21.53 -25.13 -5.40
CA GLY A 139 -20.60 -24.26 -4.69
C GLY A 139 -20.21 -23.01 -5.45
N ARG A 140 -21.02 -22.52 -6.40
CA ARG A 140 -20.77 -21.30 -7.14
C ARG A 140 -20.77 -20.06 -6.23
N GLU A 141 -21.80 -19.87 -5.45
CA GLU A 141 -21.94 -18.74 -4.53
C GLU A 141 -20.96 -18.90 -3.33
N ALA A 142 -20.78 -20.11 -2.83
CA ALA A 142 -19.76 -20.41 -1.82
C ALA A 142 -18.34 -20.09 -2.31
N ALA A 143 -18.04 -20.35 -3.60
CA ALA A 143 -16.74 -19.99 -4.19
C ALA A 143 -16.57 -18.47 -4.36
N LYS A 144 -17.63 -17.74 -4.75
CA LYS A 144 -17.63 -16.26 -4.78
C LYS A 144 -17.41 -15.66 -3.39
N THR A 145 -18.06 -16.21 -2.37
CA THR A 145 -17.87 -15.80 -0.98
C THR A 145 -16.44 -16.05 -0.51
N LYS A 146 -15.86 -17.22 -0.78
CA LYS A 146 -14.45 -17.52 -0.48
C LYS A 146 -13.49 -16.55 -1.17
N ALA A 147 -13.78 -16.18 -2.43
CA ALA A 147 -12.98 -15.19 -3.14
C ALA A 147 -13.05 -13.82 -2.45
N ALA A 148 -14.26 -13.36 -2.07
CA ALA A 148 -14.45 -12.09 -1.37
C ALA A 148 -13.84 -12.09 0.04
N GLU A 149 -13.88 -13.22 0.76
CA GLU A 149 -13.17 -13.39 2.05
C GLU A 149 -11.66 -13.22 1.88
N ALA A 150 -11.09 -13.87 0.86
CA ALA A 150 -9.67 -13.73 0.55
C ALA A 150 -9.32 -12.28 0.15
N ASP A 151 -10.15 -11.62 -0.67
CA ASP A 151 -9.95 -10.19 -1.01
C ASP A 151 -10.02 -9.28 0.22
N SER A 152 -10.94 -9.54 1.15
CA SER A 152 -11.06 -8.79 2.40
C SER A 152 -9.82 -8.97 3.28
N ARG A 153 -9.28 -10.19 3.39
CA ARG A 153 -8.02 -10.46 4.09
C ARG A 153 -6.83 -9.77 3.40
N ALA A 154 -6.76 -9.83 2.07
CA ALA A 154 -5.72 -9.14 1.32
C ALA A 154 -5.77 -7.62 1.51
N ALA A 155 -6.98 -7.03 1.59
CA ALA A 155 -7.17 -5.61 1.87
C ALA A 155 -6.72 -5.24 3.31
N LYS A 156 -6.96 -6.11 4.31
CA LYS A 156 -6.43 -5.95 5.68
C LYS A 156 -4.90 -5.88 5.64
N PHE A 157 -4.23 -6.86 5.04
CA PHE A 157 -2.78 -6.89 4.95
C PHE A 157 -2.21 -5.72 4.15
N THR A 158 -2.92 -5.26 3.11
CA THR A 158 -2.53 -4.05 2.37
C THR A 158 -2.60 -2.80 3.25
N THR A 159 -3.58 -2.70 4.16
CA THR A 159 -3.68 -1.60 5.14
C THR A 159 -2.55 -1.64 6.16
N GLU A 160 -2.19 -2.83 6.63
CA GLU A 160 -1.07 -3.04 7.56
C GLU A 160 0.28 -2.70 6.90
N GLN A 161 0.46 -3.06 5.62
CA GLN A 161 1.61 -2.64 4.82
C GLN A 161 1.67 -1.11 4.66
N ALA A 162 0.53 -0.46 4.43
CA ALA A 162 0.47 1.00 4.33
C ALA A 162 0.86 1.69 5.66
N ASP A 163 0.47 1.13 6.81
CA ASP A 163 0.87 1.63 8.13
C ASP A 163 2.38 1.48 8.38
N LEU A 164 2.94 0.32 8.03
CA LEU A 164 4.38 0.08 8.14
C LEU A 164 5.18 1.01 7.21
N ALA A 165 4.77 1.13 5.95
CA ALA A 165 5.42 1.99 4.98
C ALA A 165 5.34 3.47 5.39
N LEU A 166 4.18 3.93 5.89
CA LEU A 166 3.99 5.28 6.43
C LEU A 166 4.95 5.53 7.60
N SER A 167 5.01 4.61 8.55
CA SER A 167 5.86 4.74 9.74
C SER A 167 7.34 4.79 9.36
N ALA A 168 7.78 3.96 8.43
CA ALA A 168 9.15 3.96 7.92
C ALA A 168 9.49 5.25 7.15
N GLU A 169 8.58 5.74 6.32
CA GLU A 169 8.81 6.97 5.55
C GLU A 169 8.83 8.20 6.44
N VAL A 170 7.99 8.26 7.49
CA VAL A 170 8.07 9.31 8.53
C VAL A 170 9.45 9.29 9.20
N ALA A 171 9.95 8.12 9.59
CA ALA A 171 11.26 7.99 10.22
C ALA A 171 12.40 8.41 9.28
N ARG A 172 12.33 7.98 8.02
CA ARG A 172 13.32 8.35 7.00
C ARG A 172 13.36 9.86 6.78
N LEU A 173 12.18 10.49 6.60
CA LEU A 173 12.10 11.95 6.41
C LEU A 173 12.50 12.72 7.66
N TRP A 174 12.16 12.23 8.85
CA TRP A 174 12.61 12.83 10.11
C TRP A 174 14.13 12.86 10.21
N PHE A 175 14.81 11.74 9.91
CA PHE A 175 16.27 11.72 9.90
C PHE A 175 16.87 12.55 8.77
N ALA A 176 16.19 12.67 7.63
CA ALA A 176 16.59 13.59 6.56
C ALA A 176 16.49 15.07 7.02
N VAL A 177 15.43 15.45 7.73
CA VAL A 177 15.28 16.79 8.32
C VAL A 177 16.39 17.09 9.34
N ARG A 178 16.67 16.14 10.24
CA ARG A 178 17.74 16.28 11.23
C ARG A 178 19.11 16.43 10.58
N GLY A 179 19.39 15.58 9.60
CA GLY A 179 20.62 15.66 8.82
C GLY A 179 20.76 16.98 8.05
N ALA A 180 19.71 17.42 7.39
CA ALA A 180 19.70 18.69 6.64
C ALA A 180 19.90 19.90 7.58
N ARG A 181 19.34 19.88 8.79
CA ARG A 181 19.50 20.93 9.80
C ARG A 181 20.92 21.00 10.30
N GLU A 182 21.52 19.86 10.61
CA GLU A 182 22.93 19.78 11.03
C GLU A 182 23.88 20.22 9.93
N GLN A 183 23.66 19.78 8.69
CA GLN A 183 24.43 20.20 7.53
C GLN A 183 24.33 21.70 7.25
N LEU A 184 23.15 22.32 7.45
CA LEU A 184 22.99 23.76 7.33
C LEU A 184 23.86 24.51 8.34
N GLY A 185 23.95 24.03 9.58
CA GLY A 185 24.85 24.62 10.59
C GLY A 185 26.32 24.63 10.16
N TYR A 186 26.79 23.54 9.52
CA TYR A 186 28.17 23.50 8.95
C TYR A 186 28.35 24.49 7.79
N LEU A 187 27.36 24.64 6.91
CA LEU A 187 27.41 25.58 5.79
C LEU A 187 27.37 27.04 6.27
N GLU A 188 26.62 27.36 7.32
CA GLU A 188 26.60 28.67 7.97
C GLU A 188 27.95 28.97 8.61
N ALA A 189 28.58 28.01 9.30
CA ALA A 189 29.91 28.15 9.84
C ALA A 189 30.98 28.32 8.77
N GLU A 190 30.89 27.62 7.66
CA GLU A 190 31.76 27.76 6.49
C GLU A 190 31.64 29.17 5.88
N PHE A 191 30.42 29.67 5.67
CA PHE A 191 30.20 31.02 5.16
C PHE A 191 30.80 32.08 6.10
N ALA A 192 30.58 31.97 7.41
CA ALA A 192 31.13 32.89 8.39
C ALA A 192 32.68 32.89 8.36
N THR A 193 33.29 31.72 8.19
CA THR A 193 34.74 31.58 8.08
C THR A 193 35.27 32.23 6.81
N ARG A 194 34.62 32.02 5.66
CA ARG A 194 34.98 32.64 4.38
C ARG A 194 34.84 34.14 4.38
N LEU A 195 33.79 34.65 5.04
CA LEU A 195 33.58 36.10 5.21
C LEU A 195 34.74 36.69 6.01
N ARG A 196 35.16 36.04 7.09
CA ARG A 196 36.28 36.51 7.90
C ARG A 196 37.61 36.44 7.18
N GLU A 197 37.88 35.40 6.38
CA GLU A 197 39.03 35.32 5.47
C GLU A 197 39.07 36.51 4.51
N MET A 198 37.93 36.84 3.88
CA MET A 198 37.78 37.96 2.95
C MET A 198 38.09 39.30 3.62
N GLU A 199 37.51 39.53 4.84
CA GLU A 199 37.78 40.76 5.61
C GLU A 199 39.28 40.95 5.93
N ILE A 200 39.95 39.90 6.35
CA ILE A 200 41.40 39.95 6.64
C ILE A 200 42.22 40.29 5.40
N ILE A 201 41.89 39.67 4.27
CA ILE A 201 42.57 39.91 2.99
C ILE A 201 42.29 41.34 2.53
N GLU A 202 41.02 41.83 2.65
CA GLU A 202 40.65 43.20 2.28
C GLU A 202 41.45 44.23 3.09
N GLN A 203 41.55 44.07 4.42
CA GLN A 203 42.34 44.93 5.29
C GLN A 203 43.86 44.89 4.87
N THR A 204 44.39 43.76 4.49
CA THR A 204 45.78 43.59 4.06
C THR A 204 46.06 44.30 2.71
N VAL A 205 45.10 44.22 1.78
CA VAL A 205 45.13 44.92 0.49
C VAL A 205 45.05 46.46 0.69
N VAL A 206 44.11 46.93 1.53
CA VAL A 206 43.96 48.34 1.87
C VAL A 206 45.19 48.93 2.53
N ALA A 207 45.90 48.11 3.33
CA ALA A 207 47.19 48.49 3.93
C ALA A 207 48.36 48.50 2.93
N GLY A 208 48.13 48.12 1.67
CA GLY A 208 49.15 48.04 0.63
C GLY A 208 50.14 46.88 0.78
N LEU A 209 49.79 45.89 1.59
CA LEU A 209 50.66 44.72 1.90
C LEU A 209 50.40 43.52 1.00
N LEU A 210 49.34 43.57 0.16
CA LEU A 210 48.94 42.49 -0.73
C LEU A 210 48.32 43.07 -2.03
N ASP A 211 48.48 42.38 -3.14
CA ASP A 211 47.79 42.67 -4.39
C ASP A 211 46.28 42.44 -4.35
N SER A 212 45.56 42.93 -5.36
CA SER A 212 44.11 42.82 -5.43
C SER A 212 43.55 41.43 -5.81
N ASP A 213 44.36 40.60 -6.46
CA ASP A 213 43.96 39.25 -6.94
C ASP A 213 43.51 38.28 -5.82
N PRO A 214 44.18 38.20 -4.65
CA PRO A 214 43.72 37.41 -3.51
C PRO A 214 42.38 37.88 -2.96
N LEU A 215 42.09 39.20 -2.98
CA LEU A 215 40.80 39.74 -2.54
C LEU A 215 39.67 39.32 -3.49
N SER A 216 39.91 39.32 -4.80
CA SER A 216 38.94 38.85 -5.78
C SER A 216 38.64 37.40 -5.61
N SER A 217 39.63 36.55 -5.33
CA SER A 217 39.49 35.13 -5.04
C SER A 217 38.74 34.88 -3.72
N ALA A 218 39.02 35.68 -2.66
CA ALA A 218 38.33 35.57 -1.38
C ALA A 218 36.83 35.99 -1.48
N ARG A 219 36.55 37.05 -2.25
CA ARG A 219 35.16 37.49 -2.55
C ARG A 219 34.37 36.39 -3.28
N LEU A 220 34.97 35.75 -4.29
CA LEU A 220 34.38 34.61 -5.01
C LEU A 220 34.05 33.47 -4.05
N ALA A 221 35.06 33.09 -3.19
CA ALA A 221 34.86 32.01 -2.23
C ALA A 221 33.77 32.29 -1.18
N ALA A 222 33.68 33.53 -0.68
CA ALA A 222 32.61 33.93 0.23
C ALA A 222 31.24 33.94 -0.45
N ALA A 223 31.16 34.43 -1.69
CA ALA A 223 29.92 34.38 -2.47
C ALA A 223 29.46 32.93 -2.74
N GLN A 224 30.38 32.03 -3.09
CA GLN A 224 30.06 30.62 -3.29
C GLN A 224 29.55 29.96 -1.99
N ALA A 225 30.20 30.18 -0.85
CA ALA A 225 29.76 29.68 0.43
C ALA A 225 28.35 30.19 0.80
N LYS A 226 28.01 31.44 0.43
CA LYS A 226 26.66 31.99 0.63
C LYS A 226 25.61 31.29 -0.27
N VAL A 227 25.97 30.95 -1.49
CA VAL A 227 25.11 30.14 -2.38
C VAL A 227 24.88 28.76 -1.78
N ASP A 228 25.94 28.11 -1.27
CA ASP A 228 25.85 26.76 -0.69
C ASP A 228 25.00 26.77 0.58
N GLU A 229 25.09 27.78 1.43
CA GLU A 229 24.19 28.02 2.58
C GLU A 229 22.72 28.14 2.10
N GLY A 230 22.47 28.94 1.06
CA GLY A 230 21.15 29.07 0.47
C GLY A 230 20.58 27.75 -0.06
N LEU A 231 21.42 26.91 -0.66
CA LEU A 231 21.05 25.55 -1.08
C LEU A 231 20.75 24.65 0.12
N GLY A 232 21.50 24.77 1.20
CA GLY A 232 21.26 24.07 2.47
C GLY A 232 19.89 24.42 3.06
N ARG A 233 19.53 25.71 3.13
CA ARG A 233 18.22 26.18 3.59
C ARG A 233 17.08 25.63 2.74
N ARG A 234 17.25 25.61 1.42
CA ARG A 234 16.25 25.04 0.51
C ARG A 234 16.04 23.54 0.76
N ARG A 235 17.14 22.79 0.95
CA ARG A 235 17.06 21.34 1.25
C ARG A 235 16.31 21.07 2.56
N LEU A 236 16.64 21.82 3.61
CA LEU A 236 15.95 21.72 4.90
C LEU A 236 14.45 22.03 4.74
N ALA A 237 14.10 23.14 4.10
CA ALA A 237 12.70 23.51 3.90
C ALA A 237 11.93 22.46 3.07
N ALA A 238 12.56 21.88 2.04
CA ALA A 238 11.96 20.82 1.25
C ALA A 238 11.72 19.54 2.08
N ALA A 239 12.69 19.11 2.89
CA ALA A 239 12.55 17.95 3.76
C ALA A 239 11.47 18.16 4.82
N GLU A 240 11.42 19.33 5.45
CA GLU A 240 10.38 19.68 6.44
C GLU A 240 8.99 19.71 5.80
N ASN A 241 8.84 20.27 4.60
CA ASN A 241 7.55 20.30 3.91
C ASN A 241 7.10 18.90 3.48
N ALA A 242 8.03 18.04 3.03
CA ALA A 242 7.71 16.65 2.72
C ALA A 242 7.22 15.89 3.96
N LEU A 243 7.88 16.06 5.10
CA LEU A 243 7.46 15.46 6.36
C LEU A 243 6.09 15.99 6.81
N ARG A 244 5.84 17.32 6.73
CA ARG A 244 4.54 17.92 7.07
C ARG A 244 3.41 17.34 6.22
N ALA A 245 3.62 17.26 4.92
CA ALA A 245 2.63 16.68 4.01
C ALA A 245 2.30 15.22 4.37
N LEU A 246 3.33 14.42 4.69
CA LEU A 246 3.16 13.01 5.03
C LEU A 246 2.37 12.80 6.34
N ILE A 247 2.58 13.68 7.34
CA ILE A 247 1.85 13.62 8.61
C ILE A 247 0.50 14.37 8.57
N GLY A 248 0.08 14.84 7.39
CA GLY A 248 -1.20 15.53 7.19
C GLY A 248 -1.23 16.98 7.69
N TYR A 249 -0.07 17.64 7.76
CA TYR A 249 0.03 19.04 8.19
C TYR A 249 0.20 19.99 7.00
N THR A 250 -0.33 21.19 7.15
CA THR A 250 -0.10 22.29 6.20
C THR A 250 1.30 22.89 6.36
N PRO A 251 1.87 23.52 5.31
CA PRO A 251 3.11 24.25 5.43
C PRO A 251 3.06 25.30 6.56
N GLY A 252 4.17 25.46 7.30
CA GLY A 252 4.28 26.45 8.39
C GLY A 252 3.97 25.90 9.79
N VAL A 253 3.34 24.72 9.93
CA VAL A 253 3.19 24.06 11.24
C VAL A 253 4.59 23.69 11.76
N GLN A 254 4.86 24.01 13.03
CA GLN A 254 6.15 23.67 13.65
C GLN A 254 6.24 22.15 13.86
N LEU A 255 7.38 21.59 13.44
CA LEU A 255 7.72 20.20 13.74
C LEU A 255 8.28 20.13 15.18
N PRO A 256 8.12 18.99 15.87
CA PRO A 256 8.69 18.82 17.20
C PRO A 256 10.22 18.97 17.15
N GLU A 257 10.78 19.49 18.22
CA GLU A 257 12.23 19.57 18.36
C GLU A 257 12.80 18.21 18.77
N ALA A 258 13.90 17.85 18.11
CA ALA A 258 14.63 16.64 18.45
C ALA A 258 15.32 16.80 19.81
N LYS A 259 15.05 15.90 20.74
CA LYS A 259 15.74 15.85 22.03
C LYS A 259 16.86 14.79 21.97
N GLY A 260 18.12 15.25 22.02
CA GLY A 260 19.28 14.37 22.02
C GLY A 260 19.69 13.81 20.63
N SER A 261 20.71 12.98 20.62
CA SER A 261 21.14 12.26 19.41
C SER A 261 20.37 10.96 19.30
N ALA A 262 19.84 10.65 18.09
CA ALA A 262 19.21 9.38 17.84
C ALA A 262 20.24 8.25 17.95
N ALA A 263 19.91 7.18 18.66
CA ALA A 263 20.74 5.99 18.71
C ALA A 263 20.86 5.33 17.33
N MET A 264 21.87 4.50 17.16
CA MET A 264 21.99 3.63 15.99
C MET A 264 21.66 2.21 16.41
N PRO A 265 20.42 1.72 16.12
CA PRO A 265 20.06 0.35 16.48
C PRO A 265 20.78 -0.65 15.58
N THR A 266 20.98 -1.86 16.10
CA THR A 266 21.51 -2.98 15.34
C THR A 266 20.37 -3.91 14.98
N PHE A 267 19.91 -3.84 13.74
CA PHE A 267 18.93 -4.76 13.18
C PHE A 267 19.63 -5.80 12.29
N GLY A 268 19.14 -7.04 12.34
CA GLY A 268 19.54 -8.12 11.43
C GLY A 268 18.41 -8.48 10.48
N ALA A 269 18.68 -9.43 9.58
CA ALA A 269 17.73 -9.84 8.55
C ALA A 269 16.92 -11.09 8.91
N GLY A 270 17.30 -11.83 9.96
CA GLY A 270 16.66 -13.10 10.30
C GLY A 270 16.96 -14.20 9.27
N VAL A 271 15.99 -15.08 9.04
CA VAL A 271 16.06 -16.16 8.05
C VAL A 271 15.16 -15.84 6.87
N PRO A 272 15.62 -16.04 5.61
CA PRO A 272 14.85 -15.72 4.41
C PRO A 272 13.45 -16.35 4.36
N SER A 273 13.30 -17.58 4.83
CA SER A 273 12.00 -18.26 4.88
C SER A 273 11.00 -17.61 5.84
N GLU A 274 11.47 -17.02 6.96
CA GLU A 274 10.62 -16.30 7.90
C GLU A 274 10.13 -14.97 7.35
N LEU A 275 10.89 -14.34 6.44
CA LEU A 275 10.51 -13.09 5.80
C LEU A 275 9.14 -13.20 5.11
N LEU A 276 8.83 -14.38 4.53
CA LEU A 276 7.56 -14.66 3.87
C LEU A 276 6.36 -14.57 4.83
N LEU A 277 6.60 -14.79 6.14
CA LEU A 277 5.58 -14.75 7.19
C LEU A 277 5.53 -13.41 7.94
N ARG A 278 6.52 -12.55 7.72
CA ARG A 278 6.71 -11.31 8.47
C ARG A 278 6.42 -10.04 7.68
N ARG A 279 6.04 -10.16 6.39
CA ARG A 279 5.72 -9.00 5.53
C ARG A 279 4.26 -9.00 5.13
N PRO A 280 3.53 -7.91 5.44
CA PRO A 280 2.11 -7.80 5.08
C PRO A 280 1.88 -7.82 3.57
N ASP A 281 2.78 -7.23 2.77
CA ASP A 281 2.66 -7.21 1.30
C ASP A 281 2.78 -8.61 0.68
N LEU A 282 3.67 -9.47 1.21
CA LEU A 282 3.81 -10.85 0.76
C LEU A 282 2.61 -11.69 1.18
N ALA A 283 2.09 -11.48 2.39
CA ALA A 283 0.87 -12.11 2.85
C ALA A 283 -0.35 -11.70 2.00
N ALA A 284 -0.48 -10.42 1.67
CA ALA A 284 -1.53 -9.92 0.78
C ALA A 284 -1.45 -10.57 -0.61
N ALA A 285 -0.24 -10.68 -1.19
CA ALA A 285 -0.04 -11.29 -2.50
C ALA A 285 -0.38 -12.79 -2.48
N ALA A 286 0.01 -13.52 -1.43
CA ALA A 286 -0.31 -14.93 -1.27
C ALA A 286 -1.83 -15.18 -1.18
N VAL A 287 -2.54 -14.35 -0.42
CA VAL A 287 -4.01 -14.46 -0.27
C VAL A 287 -4.74 -14.07 -1.55
N ARG A 288 -4.18 -13.18 -2.39
CA ARG A 288 -4.77 -12.90 -3.73
C ARG A 288 -4.74 -14.12 -4.65
N ILE A 289 -3.75 -15.01 -4.52
CA ILE A 289 -3.77 -16.29 -5.23
C ILE A 289 -4.96 -17.14 -4.76
N ASP A 290 -5.24 -17.20 -3.45
CA ASP A 290 -6.38 -17.93 -2.92
C ASP A 290 -7.71 -17.36 -3.43
N ALA A 291 -7.82 -16.02 -3.56
CA ALA A 291 -8.98 -15.37 -4.18
C ALA A 291 -9.14 -15.74 -5.67
N ALA A 292 -8.04 -15.80 -6.43
CA ALA A 292 -8.07 -16.18 -7.84
C ALA A 292 -8.49 -17.65 -8.03
N LEU A 293 -7.96 -18.56 -7.19
CA LEU A 293 -8.36 -19.99 -7.18
C LEU A 293 -9.84 -20.16 -6.82
N ALA A 294 -10.35 -19.40 -5.85
CA ALA A 294 -11.77 -19.45 -5.50
C ALA A 294 -12.66 -18.97 -6.67
N ARG A 295 -12.22 -17.94 -7.41
CA ARG A 295 -12.94 -17.49 -8.62
C ARG A 295 -12.93 -18.52 -9.74
N GLU A 296 -11.87 -19.31 -9.90
CA GLU A 296 -11.86 -20.44 -10.81
C GLU A 296 -12.92 -21.47 -10.42
N GLY A 297 -13.04 -21.79 -9.12
CA GLY A 297 -14.09 -22.68 -8.62
C GLY A 297 -15.50 -22.20 -9.00
N ALA A 298 -15.76 -20.89 -8.91
CA ALA A 298 -17.04 -20.32 -9.37
C ALA A 298 -17.23 -20.46 -10.90
N ALA A 299 -16.16 -20.24 -11.70
CA ALA A 299 -16.21 -20.40 -13.15
C ALA A 299 -16.40 -21.86 -13.59
N ILE A 300 -15.84 -22.81 -12.85
CA ILE A 300 -16.10 -24.25 -13.06
C ILE A 300 -17.56 -24.58 -12.73
N ALA A 301 -18.11 -24.02 -11.67
CA ALA A 301 -19.51 -24.21 -11.28
C ALA A 301 -20.50 -23.70 -12.34
N ASP A 302 -20.15 -22.73 -13.17
CA ASP A 302 -20.98 -22.23 -14.29
C ASP A 302 -21.23 -23.29 -15.41
N PHE A 303 -20.50 -24.40 -15.44
CA PHE A 303 -20.74 -25.50 -16.37
C PHE A 303 -21.85 -26.47 -15.90
N TYR A 304 -22.28 -26.35 -14.65
CA TYR A 304 -23.31 -27.19 -14.05
C TYR A 304 -24.68 -26.54 -14.10
N PRO A 305 -25.79 -27.35 -13.96
CA PRO A 305 -27.14 -26.80 -13.96
C PRO A 305 -27.37 -25.85 -12.78
N SER A 306 -27.91 -24.65 -13.03
CA SER A 306 -28.39 -23.76 -11.96
C SER A 306 -29.80 -24.18 -11.54
N VAL A 307 -30.08 -24.17 -10.24
CA VAL A 307 -31.37 -24.47 -9.65
C VAL A 307 -31.88 -23.26 -8.90
N THR A 308 -32.98 -22.67 -9.38
CA THR A 308 -33.59 -21.51 -8.75
C THR A 308 -34.98 -21.84 -8.22
N LEU A 309 -35.33 -21.29 -7.06
CA LEU A 309 -36.65 -21.36 -6.46
C LEU A 309 -37.27 -19.97 -6.47
N ASN A 310 -38.32 -19.80 -7.28
CA ASN A 310 -39.06 -18.55 -7.35
C ASN A 310 -40.41 -18.71 -6.66
N GLY A 311 -40.72 -17.85 -5.68
CA GLY A 311 -42.00 -17.77 -4.98
C GLY A 311 -42.62 -16.41 -5.19
N GLN A 312 -43.95 -16.38 -5.33
CA GLN A 312 -44.69 -15.14 -5.30
C GLN A 312 -46.07 -15.34 -4.68
N ALA A 313 -46.53 -14.32 -3.98
CA ALA A 313 -47.87 -14.30 -3.38
C ALA A 313 -48.40 -12.87 -3.35
N GLY A 314 -49.71 -12.69 -3.58
CA GLY A 314 -50.28 -11.35 -3.61
C GLY A 314 -51.69 -11.34 -4.15
N TRP A 315 -52.06 -10.21 -4.77
CA TRP A 315 -53.33 -9.96 -5.41
C TRP A 315 -53.10 -9.47 -6.83
N GLN A 316 -53.88 -10.03 -7.77
CA GLN A 316 -53.90 -9.60 -9.17
C GLN A 316 -55.33 -9.57 -9.66
N ALA A 317 -55.76 -8.49 -10.29
CA ALA A 317 -57.13 -8.35 -10.76
C ALA A 317 -57.26 -7.46 -11.99
N ASP A 318 -58.22 -7.80 -12.84
CA ASP A 318 -58.81 -6.98 -13.90
C ASP A 318 -60.31 -6.83 -13.64
N PRO A 319 -60.85 -5.62 -13.44
CA PRO A 319 -60.11 -4.35 -13.36
C PRO A 319 -59.31 -4.20 -12.07
N ALA A 320 -58.29 -3.32 -12.11
CA ALA A 320 -57.36 -3.05 -10.99
C ALA A 320 -58.05 -2.68 -9.67
N SER A 321 -59.27 -2.13 -9.72
CA SER A 321 -60.10 -1.81 -8.55
C SER A 321 -60.49 -3.02 -7.68
N ARG A 322 -60.28 -4.23 -8.15
CA ARG A 322 -60.55 -5.48 -7.41
C ARG A 322 -59.29 -6.04 -6.70
N VAL A 323 -58.15 -5.42 -6.83
CA VAL A 323 -56.94 -5.79 -6.10
C VAL A 323 -57.18 -5.66 -4.59
N GLY A 324 -56.73 -6.66 -3.81
CA GLY A 324 -56.98 -6.74 -2.36
C GLY A 324 -58.25 -7.52 -1.95
N ARG A 325 -59.06 -7.96 -2.90
CA ARG A 325 -60.18 -8.88 -2.59
C ARG A 325 -59.66 -10.31 -2.42
N GLY A 326 -60.30 -11.10 -1.56
CA GLY A 326 -59.91 -12.50 -1.37
C GLY A 326 -59.95 -13.32 -2.68
N SER A 327 -60.87 -12.99 -3.61
CA SER A 327 -60.95 -13.65 -4.94
C SER A 327 -59.86 -13.26 -5.91
N SER A 328 -59.07 -12.22 -5.64
CA SER A 328 -57.94 -11.79 -6.46
C SER A 328 -56.59 -12.27 -5.92
N SER A 329 -56.57 -13.00 -4.80
CA SER A 329 -55.33 -13.54 -4.21
C SER A 329 -54.77 -14.67 -5.08
N PHE A 330 -53.47 -14.69 -5.18
CA PHE A 330 -52.75 -15.76 -5.86
C PHE A 330 -51.42 -16.08 -5.14
N TRP A 331 -50.93 -17.25 -5.36
CA TRP A 331 -49.58 -17.64 -5.00
C TRP A 331 -49.00 -18.60 -6.06
N SER A 332 -47.71 -18.60 -6.20
CA SER A 332 -47.01 -19.62 -6.97
C SER A 332 -45.65 -19.93 -6.35
N LEU A 333 -45.20 -21.17 -6.50
CA LEU A 333 -43.86 -21.64 -6.14
C LEU A 333 -43.33 -22.41 -7.33
N THR A 334 -42.27 -21.91 -7.93
CA THR A 334 -41.78 -22.40 -9.21
C THR A 334 -40.29 -22.76 -9.07
N PRO A 335 -39.93 -23.99 -8.83
CA PRO A 335 -38.56 -24.45 -8.99
C PRO A 335 -38.24 -24.49 -10.50
N SER A 336 -37.05 -24.03 -10.88
CA SER A 336 -36.55 -24.10 -12.25
C SER A 336 -35.12 -24.60 -12.26
N VAL A 337 -34.79 -25.38 -13.30
CA VAL A 337 -33.44 -25.87 -13.55
C VAL A 337 -33.04 -25.40 -14.94
N ASP A 338 -31.90 -24.72 -15.02
CA ASP A 338 -31.32 -24.27 -16.29
C ASP A 338 -29.94 -24.88 -16.48
N LEU A 339 -29.75 -25.61 -17.60
CA LEU A 339 -28.49 -26.17 -17.99
C LEU A 339 -28.07 -25.60 -19.35
N PRO A 340 -27.06 -24.74 -19.40
CA PRO A 340 -26.61 -24.17 -20.66
C PRO A 340 -25.85 -25.22 -21.48
N ILE A 341 -26.44 -25.62 -22.65
CA ILE A 341 -25.90 -26.64 -23.55
C ILE A 341 -24.89 -26.04 -24.53
N PHE A 342 -25.19 -24.85 -25.06
CA PHE A 342 -24.36 -24.17 -26.06
C PHE A 342 -24.36 -22.67 -25.86
N ASP A 343 -23.18 -22.07 -25.76
CA ASP A 343 -22.98 -20.64 -25.56
C ASP A 343 -21.82 -20.08 -26.40
N ALA A 344 -21.47 -20.77 -27.47
CA ALA A 344 -20.39 -20.42 -28.40
C ALA A 344 -19.01 -20.28 -27.75
N GLY A 345 -18.73 -21.06 -26.70
CA GLY A 345 -17.43 -21.09 -26.01
C GLY A 345 -17.25 -20.00 -24.92
N ARG A 346 -18.33 -19.31 -24.54
CA ARG A 346 -18.23 -18.21 -23.55
C ARG A 346 -17.76 -18.70 -22.19
N ARG A 347 -18.21 -19.86 -21.69
CA ARG A 347 -17.80 -20.40 -20.38
C ARG A 347 -16.36 -20.87 -20.40
N GLU A 348 -15.92 -21.56 -21.47
CA GLU A 348 -14.53 -21.96 -21.67
C GLU A 348 -13.60 -20.73 -21.65
N ALA A 349 -13.99 -19.66 -22.37
CA ALA A 349 -13.22 -18.42 -22.38
C ALA A 349 -13.18 -17.76 -21.00
N ASN A 350 -14.29 -17.77 -20.24
CA ASN A 350 -14.31 -17.25 -18.86
C ASN A 350 -13.43 -18.08 -17.92
N LEU A 351 -13.43 -19.40 -18.04
CA LEU A 351 -12.55 -20.28 -17.28
C LEU A 351 -11.08 -20.00 -17.61
N GLU A 352 -10.75 -19.84 -18.89
CA GLU A 352 -9.39 -19.49 -19.32
C GLU A 352 -8.94 -18.11 -18.77
N ILE A 353 -9.84 -17.12 -18.75
CA ILE A 353 -9.58 -15.82 -18.09
C ILE A 353 -9.22 -15.99 -16.62
N THR A 354 -9.95 -16.85 -15.89
CA THR A 354 -9.65 -17.07 -14.46
C THR A 354 -8.33 -17.80 -14.26
N ARG A 355 -7.99 -18.77 -15.10
CA ARG A 355 -6.71 -19.48 -15.10
C ARG A 355 -5.53 -18.55 -15.39
N ALA A 356 -5.64 -17.72 -16.39
CA ALA A 356 -4.63 -16.71 -16.70
C ALA A 356 -4.44 -15.71 -15.52
N ARG A 357 -5.50 -15.39 -14.77
CA ARG A 357 -5.42 -14.56 -13.56
C ARG A 357 -4.71 -15.28 -12.41
N ILE A 358 -4.85 -16.59 -12.26
CA ILE A 358 -4.11 -17.39 -11.28
C ILE A 358 -2.61 -17.34 -11.60
N ASP A 359 -2.23 -17.57 -12.86
CA ASP A 359 -0.84 -17.49 -13.32
C ASP A 359 -0.26 -16.09 -13.08
N GLY A 360 -1.02 -15.05 -13.42
CA GLY A 360 -0.67 -13.66 -13.17
C GLY A 360 -0.43 -13.37 -11.69
N SER A 361 -1.34 -13.81 -10.81
CA SER A 361 -1.21 -13.64 -9.34
C SER A 361 -0.01 -14.40 -8.77
N GLY A 362 0.29 -15.58 -9.30
CA GLY A 362 1.49 -16.37 -8.95
C GLY A 362 2.78 -15.65 -9.34
N ALA A 363 2.81 -15.05 -10.53
CA ALA A 363 3.95 -14.27 -11.02
C ALA A 363 4.13 -12.98 -10.19
N GLU A 364 3.03 -12.29 -9.84
CA GLU A 364 3.07 -11.09 -8.97
C GLU A 364 3.61 -11.43 -7.58
N TRP A 365 3.17 -12.54 -6.98
CA TRP A 365 3.71 -13.00 -5.70
C TRP A 365 5.21 -13.33 -5.80
N THR A 366 5.63 -14.06 -6.84
CA THR A 366 7.05 -14.34 -7.09
C THR A 366 7.87 -13.06 -7.22
N LYS A 367 7.40 -12.08 -7.97
CA LYS A 367 8.03 -10.76 -8.11
C LYS A 367 8.15 -10.03 -6.76
N ALA A 368 7.10 -10.07 -5.95
CA ALA A 368 7.11 -9.45 -4.62
C ALA A 368 8.14 -10.10 -3.69
N VAL A 369 8.22 -11.45 -3.68
CA VAL A 369 9.21 -12.21 -2.88
C VAL A 369 10.64 -11.86 -3.29
N LEU A 370 10.93 -11.88 -4.60
CA LEU A 370 12.27 -11.52 -5.11
C LEU A 370 12.61 -10.07 -4.80
N GLY A 371 11.63 -9.16 -4.90
CA GLY A 371 11.77 -7.76 -4.49
C GLY A 371 12.13 -7.62 -3.02
N ALA A 372 11.44 -8.35 -2.15
CA ALA A 372 11.69 -8.35 -0.71
C ALA A 372 13.10 -8.84 -0.35
N PHE A 373 13.57 -9.93 -0.97
CA PHE A 373 14.92 -10.40 -0.76
C PHE A 373 15.97 -9.38 -1.19
N ARG A 374 15.77 -8.74 -2.36
CA ARG A 374 16.66 -7.68 -2.83
C ARG A 374 16.68 -6.50 -1.87
N GLU A 375 15.54 -6.01 -1.40
CA GLU A 375 15.44 -4.88 -0.46
C GLU A 375 16.21 -5.14 0.83
N VAL A 376 16.17 -6.36 1.36
CA VAL A 376 16.92 -6.74 2.57
C VAL A 376 18.41 -6.79 2.29
N GLU A 377 18.85 -7.44 1.21
CA GLU A 377 20.27 -7.55 0.85
C GLU A 377 20.90 -6.19 0.53
N ASP A 378 20.19 -5.32 -0.22
CA ASP A 378 20.63 -3.96 -0.51
C ASP A 378 20.82 -3.16 0.79
N ALA A 379 19.85 -3.26 1.73
CA ALA A 379 19.96 -2.56 3.02
C ALA A 379 21.10 -3.09 3.89
N LEU A 380 21.36 -4.40 3.89
CA LEU A 380 22.48 -5.01 4.62
C LEU A 380 23.84 -4.58 4.04
N ALA A 381 23.96 -4.56 2.71
CA ALA A 381 25.18 -4.10 2.02
C ALA A 381 25.47 -2.63 2.33
N ASP A 382 24.45 -1.76 2.23
CA ASP A 382 24.55 -0.34 2.54
C ASP A 382 24.95 -0.11 4.00
N LEU A 383 24.32 -0.81 4.97
CA LEU A 383 24.65 -0.66 6.39
C LEU A 383 26.10 -1.02 6.71
N ARG A 384 26.63 -2.05 6.05
CA ARG A 384 28.02 -2.49 6.22
C ARG A 384 28.99 -1.43 5.69
N GLU A 385 28.73 -0.95 4.49
CA GLU A 385 29.58 0.06 3.86
C GLU A 385 29.54 1.39 4.62
N LEU A 386 28.32 1.85 5.00
CA LEU A 386 28.16 3.07 5.79
C LEU A 386 28.79 2.96 7.19
N ALA A 387 28.83 1.78 7.81
CA ALA A 387 29.54 1.59 9.08
C ALA A 387 31.03 1.80 8.92
N THR A 388 31.62 1.28 7.84
CA THR A 388 33.05 1.48 7.50
C THR A 388 33.32 2.95 7.18
N GLN A 389 32.46 3.60 6.41
CA GLN A 389 32.59 5.03 6.08
C GLN A 389 32.46 5.92 7.30
N GLU A 390 31.55 5.62 8.24
CA GLU A 390 31.40 6.35 9.50
C GLU A 390 32.69 6.27 10.34
N GLU A 391 33.28 5.08 10.45
CA GLU A 391 34.55 4.92 11.17
C GLU A 391 35.68 5.71 10.53
N LEU A 392 35.85 5.61 9.20
CA LEU A 392 36.91 6.33 8.48
C LEU A 392 36.71 7.84 8.52
N THR A 393 35.52 8.35 8.32
CA THR A 393 35.20 9.79 8.39
C THR A 393 35.36 10.34 9.81
N ALA A 394 35.04 9.56 10.84
CA ALA A 394 35.29 9.93 12.23
C ALA A 394 36.81 10.05 12.52
N ARG A 395 37.64 9.15 11.97
CA ARG A 395 39.11 9.25 12.08
C ARG A 395 39.67 10.49 11.36
N VAL A 396 39.11 10.83 10.19
CA VAL A 396 39.46 12.06 9.45
C VAL A 396 39.13 13.27 10.31
N LEU A 397 37.91 13.36 10.85
CA LEU A 397 37.51 14.47 11.71
C LEU A 397 38.42 14.59 12.95
N ALA A 398 38.76 13.47 13.59
CA ALA A 398 39.67 13.48 14.75
C ALA A 398 41.07 14.05 14.38
N ALA A 399 41.63 13.64 13.23
CA ALA A 399 42.93 14.15 12.74
C ALA A 399 42.87 15.66 12.43
N VAL A 400 41.78 16.12 11.80
CA VAL A 400 41.59 17.55 11.48
C VAL A 400 41.42 18.38 12.75
N ARG A 401 40.73 17.88 13.78
CA ARG A 401 40.62 18.54 15.09
C ARG A 401 41.97 18.70 15.77
N VAL A 402 42.86 17.71 15.70
CA VAL A 402 44.23 17.84 16.20
C VAL A 402 44.97 18.95 15.46
N ARG A 403 44.86 19.04 14.12
CA ARG A 403 45.45 20.14 13.34
C ARG A 403 44.92 21.51 13.77
N LEU A 404 43.60 21.65 13.99
CA LEU A 404 43.02 22.91 14.48
C LEU A 404 43.56 23.28 15.84
N THR A 405 43.59 22.35 16.80
CA THR A 405 44.15 22.56 18.15
C THR A 405 45.60 23.03 18.07
N ASN A 406 46.42 22.40 17.23
CA ASN A 406 47.81 22.77 17.04
C ASN A 406 47.94 24.16 16.38
N ALA A 407 47.11 24.52 15.40
CA ALA A 407 47.10 25.85 14.80
C ALA A 407 46.73 26.94 15.84
N GLU A 408 45.72 26.67 16.67
CA GLU A 408 45.35 27.59 17.76
C GLU A 408 46.45 27.76 18.83
N ALA A 409 47.14 26.70 19.19
CA ALA A 409 48.29 26.76 20.11
C ALA A 409 49.45 27.55 19.49
N ARG A 410 49.78 27.34 18.23
CA ARG A 410 50.81 28.12 17.49
C ARG A 410 50.42 29.59 17.40
N ARG A 411 49.15 29.90 17.15
CA ARG A 411 48.68 31.29 17.11
C ARG A 411 48.84 31.99 18.47
N LYS A 412 48.51 31.31 19.59
CA LYS A 412 48.74 31.81 20.93
C LYS A 412 50.23 32.10 21.22
N ALA A 413 51.10 31.29 20.63
CA ALA A 413 52.54 31.50 20.72
C ALA A 413 53.10 32.53 19.71
N GLY A 414 52.28 33.17 18.90
CA GLY A 414 52.72 34.12 17.86
C GLY A 414 53.34 33.44 16.61
N LEU A 415 53.23 32.13 16.48
CA LEU A 415 53.88 31.30 15.42
C LEU A 415 52.96 30.91 14.27
N ALA A 416 51.68 31.37 14.28
CA ALA A 416 50.73 31.14 13.20
C ALA A 416 49.86 32.39 12.95
N THR A 417 49.39 32.54 11.73
CA THR A 417 48.50 33.61 11.31
C THR A 417 47.05 33.27 11.64
N GLU A 418 46.19 34.27 11.69
CA GLU A 418 44.75 34.04 11.81
C GLU A 418 44.19 33.24 10.64
N ASN A 419 44.72 33.46 9.43
CA ASN A 419 44.33 32.75 8.23
C ASN A 419 44.60 31.22 8.32
N GLU A 420 45.72 30.81 8.96
CA GLU A 420 45.99 29.39 9.21
C GLU A 420 44.92 28.73 10.10
N ILE A 421 44.38 29.46 11.10
CA ILE A 421 43.28 28.97 11.95
C ILE A 421 42.00 28.86 11.15
N LEU A 422 41.66 29.87 10.32
CA LEU A 422 40.47 29.86 9.49
C LEU A 422 40.45 28.71 8.51
N ILE A 423 41.60 28.39 7.89
CA ILE A 423 41.81 27.21 7.04
C ILE A 423 41.52 25.93 7.85
N ALA A 424 42.11 25.79 9.04
CA ALA A 424 41.93 24.59 9.85
C ALA A 424 40.48 24.42 10.36
N ARG A 425 39.77 25.50 10.66
CA ARG A 425 38.34 25.50 11.03
C ARG A 425 37.45 25.08 9.86
N ARG A 426 37.77 25.53 8.66
CA ARG A 426 37.06 25.13 7.45
C ARG A 426 37.26 23.65 7.15
N ASP A 427 38.47 23.14 7.30
CA ASP A 427 38.77 21.70 7.15
C ASP A 427 37.97 20.89 8.18
N GLU A 428 37.86 21.37 9.45
CA GLU A 428 37.09 20.71 10.48
C GLU A 428 35.57 20.72 10.13
N ALA A 429 35.03 21.87 9.73
CA ALA A 429 33.60 21.97 9.35
C ALA A 429 33.27 21.06 8.16
N SER A 430 34.17 20.98 7.17
CA SER A 430 34.03 20.08 6.01
C SER A 430 34.05 18.61 6.42
N ALA A 431 35.00 18.20 7.27
CA ALA A 431 35.10 16.83 7.77
C ALA A 431 33.89 16.46 8.65
N ALA A 432 33.45 17.36 9.51
CA ALA A 432 32.27 17.19 10.37
C ALA A 432 30.99 17.05 9.52
N ARG A 433 30.85 17.86 8.48
CA ARG A 433 29.73 17.76 7.53
C ARG A 433 29.72 16.41 6.84
N THR A 434 30.85 15.89 6.38
CA THR A 434 30.96 14.59 5.74
C THR A 434 30.56 13.47 6.68
N LEU A 435 31.06 13.49 7.92
CA LEU A 435 30.68 12.51 8.95
C LEU A 435 29.17 12.57 9.23
N SER A 436 28.61 13.76 9.38
CA SER A 436 27.17 13.96 9.60
C SER A 436 26.33 13.34 8.48
N MET A 437 26.74 13.52 7.23
CA MET A 437 26.03 12.91 6.08
C MET A 437 25.97 11.39 6.21
N VAL A 438 27.09 10.75 6.47
CA VAL A 438 27.17 9.28 6.63
C VAL A 438 26.34 8.78 7.83
N VAL A 439 26.44 9.48 8.94
CA VAL A 439 25.71 9.15 10.18
C VAL A 439 24.18 9.19 9.98
N TRP A 440 23.66 10.21 9.31
CA TRP A 440 22.21 10.32 9.06
C TRP A 440 21.74 9.37 7.97
N GLU A 441 22.53 9.14 6.93
CA GLU A 441 22.23 8.16 5.90
C GLU A 441 22.15 6.74 6.48
N ARG A 442 23.10 6.36 7.34
CA ARG A 442 23.11 5.06 8.00
C ARG A 442 21.83 4.84 8.83
N ARG A 443 21.31 5.87 9.52
CA ARG A 443 20.01 5.77 10.22
C ARG A 443 18.85 5.56 9.28
N GLN A 444 18.81 6.25 8.14
CA GLN A 444 17.78 6.06 7.14
C GLN A 444 17.80 4.65 6.55
N VAL A 445 18.99 4.09 6.34
CA VAL A 445 19.13 2.70 5.87
C VAL A 445 18.70 1.70 6.94
N ALA A 446 18.98 1.96 8.23
CA ALA A 446 18.47 1.12 9.32
C ALA A 446 16.94 1.08 9.37
N VAL A 447 16.28 2.22 9.14
CA VAL A 447 14.80 2.27 9.00
C VAL A 447 14.36 1.42 7.81
N ARG A 448 15.06 1.52 6.67
CA ARG A 448 14.75 0.73 5.46
C ARG A 448 14.88 -0.77 5.73
N LEU A 449 15.94 -1.21 6.44
CA LEU A 449 16.08 -2.61 6.83
C LEU A 449 14.94 -3.06 7.77
N ALA A 450 14.59 -2.26 8.77
CA ALA A 450 13.48 -2.57 9.68
C ALA A 450 12.16 -2.75 8.91
N ALA A 451 11.86 -1.86 7.96
CA ALA A 451 10.68 -1.98 7.11
C ALA A 451 10.75 -3.19 6.16
N ALA A 452 11.91 -3.43 5.53
CA ALA A 452 12.13 -4.54 4.60
C ALA A 452 12.00 -5.91 5.29
N THR A 453 12.30 -6.00 6.58
CA THR A 453 12.12 -7.21 7.40
C THR A 453 10.72 -7.32 8.02
N GLY A 454 9.80 -6.39 7.70
CA GLY A 454 8.41 -6.41 8.13
C GLY A 454 8.11 -5.62 9.40
N GLY A 455 9.10 -4.94 10.03
CA GLY A 455 8.88 -4.07 11.19
C GLY A 455 8.22 -4.75 12.38
N GLY A 456 8.47 -6.06 12.57
CA GLY A 456 7.88 -6.85 13.65
C GLY A 456 6.42 -7.27 13.42
N TRP A 457 5.88 -7.10 12.21
CA TRP A 457 4.57 -7.63 11.84
C TRP A 457 4.59 -9.18 11.77
N SER A 458 3.48 -9.79 12.15
CA SER A 458 3.24 -11.23 11.97
C SER A 458 1.79 -11.44 11.52
N ALA A 459 1.57 -12.37 10.62
CA ALA A 459 0.22 -12.84 10.30
C ALA A 459 -0.32 -13.63 11.50
N GLU A 460 -1.26 -13.06 12.25
CA GLU A 460 -2.09 -13.80 13.22
C GLU A 460 -3.25 -14.49 12.51
#